data_acb8da589b07b377470842ed66bfcb87
#
_entry.id   acb8da589b07b377470842ed66bfcb87
#
_cell.length_a   1.000
_cell.length_b   1.000
_cell.length_c   1.000
_cell.angle_alpha   90.00
_cell.angle_beta   90.00
_cell.angle_gamma   90.00
#
_symmetry.space_group_name_H-M   'P 1'
#
loop_
_entity.id
_entity.type
_entity.pdbx_description
1 polymer ?
#
loop_
_entity_poly.entity_id
_entity_poly.type
_entity_poly.pdbx_seq_one_letter_code
_entity_poly.pdbx_strand_id
1 'polypeptide(L)'
;MSNVLVVTGSLCMIITLGLAWCLVGVRTSAFMKSLFASYPNLLKAHLDYLMMTGLLMVFFLLFRHFQVSPSPLIVWAMSIGSFMNPVGFILLSLKPNLSQHPASPFGILMSGSFTLTTIGYAGAAVSVGRAALLAS
;
A
#
# COMPACT_ATOMS: atom_id res chain seq x y z
N MET A 1 7.79 -11.92 13.81
CA MET A 1 7.44 -11.64 12.40
C MET A 1 6.26 -10.70 12.22
N SER A 2 5.24 -10.75 13.07
CA SER A 2 4.10 -9.78 13.01
C SER A 2 4.52 -8.31 13.13
N ASN A 3 5.64 -8.00 13.79
CA ASN A 3 6.14 -6.62 13.90
C ASN A 3 6.48 -5.96 12.56
N VAL A 4 6.78 -6.75 11.52
CA VAL A 4 7.03 -6.23 10.16
C VAL A 4 5.79 -5.51 9.62
N LEU A 5 4.58 -6.05 9.86
CA LEU A 5 3.33 -5.42 9.44
C LEU A 5 3.13 -4.06 10.13
N VAL A 6 3.43 -3.99 11.43
CA VAL A 6 3.32 -2.75 12.21
C VAL A 6 4.31 -1.71 11.71
N VAL A 7 5.57 -2.10 11.50
CA VAL A 7 6.60 -1.19 10.97
C VAL A 7 6.21 -0.67 9.59
N THR A 8 5.82 -1.57 8.68
CA THR A 8 5.40 -1.17 7.32
C THR A 8 4.16 -0.28 7.37
N GLY A 9 3.15 -0.63 8.17
CA GLY A 9 1.95 0.19 8.34
C GLY A 9 2.26 1.57 8.91
N SER A 10 3.18 1.66 9.88
CA SER A 10 3.63 2.95 10.43
C SER A 10 4.35 3.80 9.38
N LEU A 11 5.20 3.18 8.55
CA LEU A 11 5.86 3.88 7.44
C LEU A 11 4.84 4.38 6.41
N CYS A 12 3.87 3.53 6.04
CA CYS A 12 2.78 3.94 5.13
C CYS A 12 1.98 5.11 5.71
N MET A 13 1.73 5.13 7.04
CA MET A 13 1.04 6.25 7.70
C MET A 13 1.85 7.55 7.63
N ILE A 14 3.17 7.49 7.87
CA ILE A 14 4.04 8.67 7.76
C ILE A 14 4.00 9.22 6.33
N ILE A 15 4.07 8.34 5.32
CA ILE A 15 3.95 8.76 3.92
C ILE A 15 2.57 9.36 3.65
N THR A 16 1.49 8.75 4.16
CA THR A 16 0.12 9.28 4.06
C THR A 16 0.03 10.71 4.57
N LEU A 17 0.59 10.98 5.75
CA LEU A 17 0.60 12.33 6.33
C LEU A 17 1.42 13.31 5.47
N GLY A 18 2.57 12.90 4.96
CA GLY A 18 3.36 13.70 4.03
C GLY A 18 2.60 14.03 2.74
N LEU A 19 1.91 13.04 2.16
CA LEU A 19 1.09 13.25 0.95
C LEU A 19 -0.11 14.17 1.22
N ALA A 20 -0.70 14.13 2.43
CA ALA A 20 -1.75 15.08 2.81
C ALA A 20 -1.24 16.53 2.75
N TRP A 21 -0.04 16.80 3.26
CA TRP A 21 0.60 18.12 3.15
C TRP A 21 0.93 18.47 1.70
N CYS A 22 1.36 17.51 0.88
CA CYS A 22 1.56 17.74 -0.56
C CYS A 22 0.24 18.15 -1.26
N LEU A 23 -0.89 17.50 -0.92
CA LEU A 23 -2.21 17.85 -1.45
C LEU A 23 -2.64 19.28 -1.10
N VAL A 24 -2.37 19.71 0.14
CA VAL A 24 -2.59 21.11 0.56
C VAL A 24 -1.65 22.04 -0.22
N GLY A 25 -0.36 21.66 -0.30
CA GLY A 25 0.67 22.43 -0.99
C GLY A 25 0.35 22.67 -2.48
N VAL A 26 -0.18 21.67 -3.18
CA VAL A 26 -0.57 21.81 -4.60
C VAL A 26 -1.68 22.85 -4.78
N ARG A 27 -2.53 23.07 -3.77
CA ARG A 27 -3.59 24.09 -3.83
C ARG A 27 -3.09 25.48 -3.48
N THR A 28 -2.03 25.60 -2.69
CA THR A 28 -1.57 26.88 -2.11
C THR A 28 -0.26 27.39 -2.70
N SER A 29 0.55 26.53 -3.36
CA SER A 29 1.88 26.87 -3.86
C SER A 29 2.01 26.54 -5.35
N ALA A 30 2.45 27.54 -6.14
CA ALA A 30 2.74 27.36 -7.56
C ALA A 30 3.87 26.33 -7.79
N PHE A 31 4.87 26.31 -6.91
CA PHE A 31 5.97 25.34 -6.95
C PHE A 31 5.46 23.90 -6.79
N MET A 32 4.63 23.64 -5.78
CA MET A 32 4.06 22.30 -5.56
C MET A 32 3.15 21.88 -6.72
N LYS A 33 2.40 22.82 -7.30
CA LYS A 33 1.57 22.58 -8.48
C LYS A 33 2.42 22.23 -9.71
N SER A 34 3.59 22.81 -9.89
CA SER A 34 4.50 22.47 -10.97
C SER A 34 5.19 21.12 -10.76
N LEU A 35 5.44 20.72 -9.51
CA LEU A 35 6.07 19.45 -9.17
C LEU A 35 5.09 18.26 -9.36
N PHE A 36 3.88 18.40 -8.85
CA PHE A 36 2.83 17.39 -8.97
C PHE A 36 1.85 17.76 -10.10
N ALA A 37 2.20 17.32 -11.32
CA ALA A 37 1.43 17.64 -12.53
C ALA A 37 0.00 17.03 -12.53
N SER A 38 -0.24 15.97 -11.75
CA SER A 38 -1.54 15.31 -11.65
C SER A 38 -2.04 15.23 -10.20
N TYR A 39 -2.88 16.18 -9.81
CA TYR A 39 -3.58 16.17 -8.51
C TYR A 39 -4.41 14.89 -8.27
N PRO A 40 -5.20 14.37 -9.26
CA PRO A 40 -5.96 13.13 -9.05
C PRO A 40 -5.09 11.94 -8.69
N ASN A 41 -3.92 11.80 -9.30
CA ASN A 41 -3.00 10.70 -8.99
C ASN A 41 -2.34 10.88 -7.62
N LEU A 42 -2.02 12.12 -7.22
CA LEU A 42 -1.52 12.41 -5.88
C LEU A 42 -2.58 12.05 -4.81
N LEU A 43 -3.84 12.38 -5.05
CA LEU A 43 -4.95 12.02 -4.16
C LEU A 43 -5.12 10.49 -4.06
N LYS A 44 -5.04 9.77 -5.20
CA LYS A 44 -5.09 8.30 -5.20
C LYS A 44 -3.95 7.71 -4.39
N ALA A 45 -2.73 8.21 -4.53
CA ALA A 45 -1.59 7.77 -3.73
C ALA A 45 -1.84 7.95 -2.23
N HIS A 46 -2.34 9.11 -1.81
CA HIS A 46 -2.66 9.39 -0.41
C HIS A 46 -3.72 8.42 0.14
N LEU A 47 -4.82 8.22 -0.59
CA LEU A 47 -5.91 7.33 -0.16
C LEU A 47 -5.46 5.86 -0.14
N ASP A 48 -4.65 5.43 -1.11
CA ASP A 48 -4.17 4.05 -1.19
C ASP A 48 -3.20 3.74 -0.04
N TYR A 49 -2.26 4.64 0.28
CA TYR A 49 -1.40 4.49 1.46
C TYR A 49 -2.21 4.47 2.77
N LEU A 50 -3.23 5.31 2.90
CA LEU A 50 -4.11 5.31 4.07
C LEU A 50 -4.82 3.95 4.22
N MET A 51 -5.36 3.43 3.11
CA MET A 51 -6.03 2.13 3.08
C MET A 51 -5.06 0.99 3.41
N MET A 52 -3.86 0.98 2.81
CA MET A 52 -2.83 -0.04 3.09
C MET A 52 -2.39 -0.01 4.55
N THR A 53 -2.24 1.18 5.15
CA THR A 53 -1.98 1.33 6.59
C THR A 53 -3.06 0.63 7.42
N GLY A 54 -4.33 0.92 7.15
CA GLY A 54 -5.46 0.33 7.86
C GLY A 54 -5.49 -1.19 7.72
N LEU A 55 -5.32 -1.71 6.51
CA LEU A 55 -5.32 -3.15 6.25
C LEU A 55 -4.18 -3.87 6.97
N LEU A 56 -2.94 -3.33 6.93
CA LEU A 56 -1.80 -3.92 7.63
C LEU A 56 -2.03 -4.00 9.14
N MET A 57 -2.59 -2.92 9.74
CA MET A 57 -2.90 -2.90 11.17
C MET A 57 -4.04 -3.84 11.54
N VAL A 58 -5.09 -3.92 10.73
CA VAL A 58 -6.21 -4.84 10.94
C VAL A 58 -5.73 -6.29 10.89
N PHE A 59 -4.96 -6.68 9.87
CA PHE A 59 -4.44 -8.05 9.78
C PHE A 59 -3.45 -8.37 10.90
N PHE A 60 -2.63 -7.40 11.33
CA PHE A 60 -1.79 -7.59 12.51
C PHE A 60 -2.62 -7.92 13.76
N LEU A 61 -3.71 -7.19 14.00
CA LEU A 61 -4.61 -7.43 15.13
C LEU A 61 -5.34 -8.78 15.01
N LEU A 62 -5.81 -9.13 13.80
CA LEU A 62 -6.47 -10.41 13.54
C LEU A 62 -5.52 -11.59 13.77
N PHE A 63 -4.28 -11.51 13.30
CA PHE A 63 -3.27 -12.55 13.56
C PHE A 63 -3.01 -12.74 15.06
N ARG A 64 -2.98 -11.63 15.81
CA ARG A 64 -2.83 -11.70 17.26
C ARG A 64 -4.07 -12.27 17.97
N HIS A 65 -5.25 -11.82 17.56
CA HIS A 65 -6.52 -12.24 18.15
C HIS A 65 -6.77 -13.75 17.98
N PHE A 66 -6.60 -14.25 16.76
CA PHE A 66 -6.78 -15.67 16.44
C PHE A 66 -5.52 -16.52 16.65
N GLN A 67 -4.45 -15.96 17.20
CA GLN A 67 -3.16 -16.62 17.43
C GLN A 67 -2.60 -17.28 16.16
N VAL A 68 -2.86 -16.68 14.99
CA VAL A 68 -2.36 -17.16 13.69
C VAL A 68 -0.91 -16.75 13.52
N SER A 69 -0.07 -17.72 13.19
CA SER A 69 1.31 -17.47 12.74
C SER A 69 1.38 -17.57 11.22
N PRO A 70 1.18 -16.45 10.49
CA PRO A 70 1.22 -16.48 9.03
C PRO A 70 2.63 -16.84 8.54
N SER A 71 2.70 -17.46 7.36
CA SER A 71 4.01 -17.77 6.77
C SER A 71 4.79 -16.47 6.50
N PRO A 72 6.13 -16.50 6.58
CA PRO A 72 6.98 -15.35 6.26
C PRO A 72 6.68 -14.77 4.87
N LEU A 73 6.38 -15.62 3.91
CA LEU A 73 6.06 -15.21 2.54
C LEU A 73 4.82 -14.31 2.49
N ILE A 74 3.77 -14.66 3.23
CA ILE A 74 2.52 -13.86 3.33
C ILE A 74 2.84 -12.48 3.93
N VAL A 75 3.59 -12.45 5.05
CA VAL A 75 3.94 -11.21 5.74
C VAL A 75 4.76 -10.28 4.84
N TRP A 76 5.76 -10.81 4.15
CA TRP A 76 6.59 -10.03 3.24
C TRP A 76 5.82 -9.59 1.99
N ALA A 77 4.98 -10.45 1.41
CA ALA A 77 4.14 -10.10 0.26
C ALA A 77 3.16 -8.97 0.61
N MET A 78 2.50 -9.04 1.78
CA MET A 78 1.66 -7.95 2.29
C MET A 78 2.46 -6.65 2.46
N SER A 79 3.62 -6.72 3.12
CA SER A 79 4.42 -5.54 3.45
C SER A 79 4.98 -4.86 2.20
N ILE A 80 5.64 -5.62 1.33
CA ILE A 80 6.24 -5.09 0.09
C ILE A 80 5.13 -4.62 -0.85
N GLY A 81 4.08 -5.42 -1.03
CA GLY A 81 2.95 -5.07 -1.89
C GLY A 81 2.26 -3.79 -1.45
N SER A 82 1.93 -3.66 -0.15
CA SER A 82 1.31 -2.47 0.41
C SER A 82 2.18 -1.22 0.30
N PHE A 83 3.49 -1.36 0.44
CA PHE A 83 4.41 -0.23 0.30
C PHE A 83 4.56 0.20 -1.16
N MET A 84 4.70 -0.76 -2.09
CA MET A 84 5.01 -0.49 -3.49
C MET A 84 3.79 -0.11 -4.33
N ASN A 85 2.59 -0.65 -3.98
CA ASN A 85 1.40 -0.43 -4.79
C ASN A 85 1.06 1.06 -4.97
N PRO A 86 1.02 1.91 -3.91
CA PRO A 86 0.70 3.33 -4.07
C PRO A 86 1.84 4.16 -4.69
N VAL A 87 3.09 3.65 -4.72
CA VAL A 87 4.24 4.34 -5.36
C VAL A 87 3.95 4.67 -6.82
N GLY A 88 3.24 3.78 -7.52
CA GLY A 88 2.85 4.02 -8.91
C GLY A 88 2.02 5.29 -9.09
N PHE A 89 1.10 5.58 -8.18
CA PHE A 89 0.31 6.81 -8.23
C PHE A 89 1.15 8.04 -7.90
N ILE A 90 2.15 7.93 -7.02
CA ILE A 90 3.13 9.02 -6.80
C ILE A 90 3.88 9.30 -8.10
N LEU A 91 4.41 8.27 -8.76
CA LEU A 91 5.14 8.42 -10.03
C LEU A 91 4.25 9.05 -11.11
N LEU A 92 2.98 8.62 -11.22
CA LEU A 92 2.01 9.22 -12.15
C LEU A 92 1.61 10.64 -11.76
N SER A 93 1.69 11.02 -10.49
CA SER A 93 1.44 12.39 -10.07
C SER A 93 2.56 13.36 -10.49
N LEU A 94 3.80 12.86 -10.51
CA LEU A 94 4.99 13.61 -10.95
C LEU A 94 5.13 13.60 -12.47
N LYS A 95 4.86 12.45 -13.10
CA LYS A 95 5.01 12.22 -14.55
C LYS A 95 3.77 11.52 -15.12
N PRO A 96 2.70 12.27 -15.47
CA PRO A 96 1.44 11.68 -15.95
C PRO A 96 1.58 10.90 -17.27
N ASN A 97 2.64 11.19 -18.04
CA ASN A 97 2.89 10.59 -19.37
C ASN A 97 3.67 9.26 -19.30
N LEU A 98 3.85 8.67 -18.11
CA LEU A 98 4.49 7.36 -18.00
C LEU A 98 3.67 6.31 -18.76
N SER A 99 4.37 5.51 -19.57
CA SER A 99 3.75 4.43 -20.32
C SER A 99 3.16 3.37 -19.37
N GLN A 100 1.86 3.19 -19.45
CA GLN A 100 1.14 2.17 -18.67
C GLN A 100 1.05 0.81 -19.39
N HIS A 101 1.77 0.66 -20.51
CA HIS A 101 1.82 -0.62 -21.23
C HIS A 101 2.40 -1.71 -20.32
N PRO A 102 1.80 -2.93 -20.27
CA PRO A 102 2.23 -3.99 -19.35
C PRO A 102 3.72 -4.37 -19.46
N ALA A 103 4.30 -4.27 -20.64
CA ALA A 103 5.73 -4.55 -20.90
C ALA A 103 6.66 -3.36 -20.62
N SER A 104 6.13 -2.19 -20.24
CA SER A 104 6.98 -1.06 -19.85
C SER A 104 7.56 -1.28 -18.45
N PRO A 105 8.72 -0.69 -18.11
CA PRO A 105 9.28 -0.80 -16.76
C PRO A 105 8.28 -0.38 -15.66
N PHE A 106 7.49 0.66 -15.93
CA PHE A 106 6.43 1.10 -15.03
C PHE A 106 5.29 0.08 -14.93
N GLY A 107 4.83 -0.49 -16.07
CA GLY A 107 3.80 -1.52 -16.10
C GLY A 107 4.22 -2.79 -15.34
N ILE A 108 5.48 -3.23 -15.51
CA ILE A 108 6.04 -4.37 -14.77
C ILE A 108 6.06 -4.11 -13.26
N LEU A 109 6.50 -2.91 -12.84
CA LEU A 109 6.51 -2.52 -11.43
C LEU A 109 5.10 -2.56 -10.84
N MET A 110 4.12 -1.97 -11.54
CA MET A 110 2.72 -1.92 -11.07
C MET A 110 2.08 -3.31 -11.02
N SER A 111 2.26 -4.12 -12.07
CA SER A 111 1.72 -5.49 -12.11
C SER A 111 2.35 -6.37 -11.02
N GLY A 112 3.66 -6.25 -10.81
CA GLY A 112 4.37 -6.98 -9.76
C GLY A 112 3.89 -6.60 -8.36
N SER A 113 3.76 -5.31 -8.07
CA SER A 113 3.30 -4.84 -6.76
C SER A 113 1.85 -5.25 -6.51
N PHE A 114 0.97 -5.14 -7.50
CA PHE A 114 -0.42 -5.59 -7.41
C PHE A 114 -0.53 -7.10 -7.15
N THR A 115 0.28 -7.89 -7.86
CA THR A 115 0.33 -9.36 -7.66
C THR A 115 0.79 -9.71 -6.24
N LEU A 116 1.86 -9.07 -5.74
CA LEU A 116 2.33 -9.26 -4.37
C LEU A 116 1.27 -8.88 -3.34
N THR A 117 0.61 -7.74 -3.51
CA THR A 117 -0.48 -7.30 -2.65
C THR A 117 -1.60 -8.33 -2.62
N THR A 118 -2.03 -8.80 -3.79
CA THR A 118 -3.10 -9.80 -3.91
C THR A 118 -2.75 -11.11 -3.22
N ILE A 119 -1.55 -11.67 -3.49
CA ILE A 119 -1.08 -12.91 -2.86
C ILE A 119 -0.99 -12.73 -1.34
N GLY A 120 -0.43 -11.63 -0.87
CA GLY A 120 -0.27 -11.34 0.55
C GLY A 120 -1.62 -11.30 1.28
N TYR A 121 -2.53 -10.46 0.82
CA TYR A 121 -3.84 -10.30 1.48
C TYR A 121 -4.76 -11.50 1.30
N ALA A 122 -4.77 -12.17 0.15
CA ALA A 122 -5.53 -13.40 -0.04
C ALA A 122 -5.03 -14.51 0.91
N GLY A 123 -3.71 -14.70 1.01
CA GLY A 123 -3.11 -15.67 1.94
C GLY A 123 -3.41 -15.33 3.39
N ALA A 124 -3.37 -14.05 3.77
CA ALA A 124 -3.72 -13.59 5.11
C ALA A 124 -5.21 -13.84 5.43
N ALA A 125 -6.10 -13.49 4.50
CA ALA A 125 -7.54 -13.68 4.67
C ALA A 125 -7.90 -15.16 4.83
N VAL A 126 -7.33 -16.05 4.01
CA VAL A 126 -7.53 -17.50 4.13
C VAL A 126 -7.00 -18.00 5.49
N SER A 127 -5.84 -17.54 5.92
CA SER A 127 -5.25 -17.97 7.21
C SER A 127 -6.12 -17.58 8.40
N VAL A 128 -6.62 -16.34 8.42
CA VAL A 128 -7.52 -15.85 9.48
C VAL A 128 -8.88 -16.54 9.40
N GLY A 129 -9.45 -16.67 8.20
CA GLY A 129 -10.75 -17.33 8.01
C GLY A 129 -10.75 -18.79 8.50
N ARG A 130 -9.69 -19.55 8.20
CA ARG A 130 -9.53 -20.92 8.72
C ARG A 130 -9.43 -20.94 10.26
N ALA A 131 -8.66 -20.04 10.85
CA ALA A 131 -8.53 -19.98 12.31
C ALA A 131 -9.87 -19.60 12.98
N ALA A 132 -10.62 -18.68 12.41
CA ALA A 132 -11.94 -18.29 12.92
C ALA A 132 -12.94 -19.45 12.90
N LEU A 133 -12.96 -20.25 11.80
CA LEU A 133 -13.81 -21.44 11.69
C LEU A 133 -13.43 -22.54 12.68
N LEU A 134 -12.18 -22.65 13.09
CA LEU A 134 -11.72 -23.64 14.06
C LEU A 134 -11.94 -23.19 15.51
N ALA A 135 -12.17 -21.90 15.74
CA ALA A 135 -12.42 -21.32 17.06
C ALA A 135 -13.93 -21.27 17.44
N SER A 136 -14.81 -21.55 16.46
CA SER A 136 -16.28 -21.65 16.65
C SER A 136 -16.69 -23.07 17.03
#